data_e52f894576ec8898bc7e00eb4bd521cc
#
_entry.id   e52f894576ec8898bc7e00eb4bd521cc
#
_cell.length_a   1.000
_cell.length_b   1.000
_cell.length_c   1.000
_cell.angle_alpha   90.00
_cell.angle_beta   90.00
_cell.angle_gamma   90.00
#
_symmetry.space_group_name_H-M   'P 1'
#
loop_
_entity.id
_entity.type
_entity.pdbx_description
1 polymer ?
#
loop_
_entity_poly.entity_id
_entity_poly.type
_entity_poly.pdbx_seq_one_letter_code
_entity_poly.pdbx_strand_id
1 'polypeptide(L)'
;LISEEDLLECDESAVLAEVNSTPLSVDPNLHIYDVVASMASAEVDLLPVVHRGVYKGSIDKAAVLSFLSRVAGWGAEGSTIVLEIPTSKFSLNEISMIVEENGAQISSFNTSFDKSGDMLVTFKLNTIDIAVILESFKRFDYKVVTFFDAPEVEDELRNKFDQFMRYLD
;
A
#
# COMPACT_ATOMS: atom_id res chain seq x y z
N LEU A 1 -1.25 -15.68 21.69
CA LEU A 1 -1.15 -14.27 22.09
C LEU A 1 -2.01 -14.04 23.33
N ILE A 2 -1.55 -13.22 24.21
CA ILE A 2 -2.28 -12.71 25.39
C ILE A 2 -2.34 -11.19 25.18
N SER A 3 -3.51 -10.59 25.31
CA SER A 3 -3.67 -9.14 25.22
C SER A 3 -3.21 -8.46 26.52
N GLU A 4 -2.89 -7.18 26.44
CA GLU A 4 -2.59 -6.37 27.63
C GLU A 4 -3.80 -6.31 28.57
N GLU A 5 -5.00 -6.26 28.01
CA GLU A 5 -6.27 -6.22 28.74
C GLU A 5 -6.49 -7.52 29.54
N ASP A 6 -6.28 -8.70 28.91
CA ASP A 6 -6.34 -9.99 29.57
C ASP A 6 -5.31 -10.11 30.74
N LEU A 7 -4.11 -9.51 30.55
CA LEU A 7 -3.08 -9.50 31.59
C LEU A 7 -3.43 -8.58 32.78
N LEU A 8 -4.06 -7.43 32.48
CA LEU A 8 -4.47 -6.48 33.54
C LEU A 8 -5.65 -6.99 34.39
N GLU A 9 -6.48 -7.86 33.81
CA GLU A 9 -7.61 -8.48 34.49
C GLU A 9 -7.20 -9.72 35.35
N CYS A 10 -5.96 -10.20 35.19
CA CYS A 10 -5.47 -11.35 35.94
C CYS A 10 -4.99 -10.99 37.36
N ASP A 11 -5.15 -11.92 38.30
CA ASP A 11 -4.53 -11.83 39.62
C ASP A 11 -2.99 -11.90 39.50
N GLU A 12 -2.26 -11.17 40.36
CA GLU A 12 -0.79 -11.17 40.37
C GLU A 12 -0.17 -12.57 40.55
N SER A 13 -0.96 -13.54 41.05
CA SER A 13 -0.57 -14.92 41.24
C SER A 13 -0.98 -15.86 40.10
N ALA A 14 -1.65 -15.35 39.04
CA ALA A 14 -2.13 -16.18 37.95
C ALA A 14 -0.97 -16.79 37.14
N VAL A 15 -1.14 -18.07 36.79
CA VAL A 15 -0.18 -18.75 35.92
C VAL A 15 -0.54 -18.41 34.46
N LEU A 16 0.45 -18.04 33.65
CA LEU A 16 0.23 -17.69 32.23
C LEU A 16 -0.57 -18.71 31.43
N ALA A 17 -0.54 -19.99 31.82
CA ALA A 17 -1.33 -21.05 31.20
C ALA A 17 -2.85 -20.95 31.49
N GLU A 18 -3.25 -20.17 32.47
CA GLU A 18 -4.63 -19.96 32.88
C GLU A 18 -5.22 -18.66 32.26
N VAL A 19 -4.35 -17.80 31.70
CA VAL A 19 -4.78 -16.58 31.04
C VAL A 19 -5.40 -16.92 29.71
N ASN A 20 -6.52 -16.28 29.42
CA ASN A 20 -7.18 -16.42 28.11
C ASN A 20 -6.22 -16.06 27.02
N SER A 21 -6.00 -16.93 26.03
CA SER A 21 -5.04 -16.72 24.97
C SER A 21 -5.64 -17.11 23.62
N THR A 22 -5.41 -16.29 22.61
CA THR A 22 -5.79 -16.60 21.23
C THR A 22 -4.66 -17.40 20.58
N PRO A 23 -4.91 -18.66 20.13
CA PRO A 23 -3.92 -19.46 19.41
C PRO A 23 -3.73 -18.93 17.99
N LEU A 24 -3.05 -17.80 17.86
CA LEU A 24 -2.80 -17.13 16.60
C LEU A 24 -1.30 -17.18 16.29
N SER A 25 -0.95 -17.72 15.14
CA SER A 25 0.42 -17.72 14.62
C SER A 25 0.42 -17.89 13.11
N VAL A 26 1.52 -17.49 12.48
CA VAL A 26 1.72 -17.66 11.03
C VAL A 26 2.93 -18.56 10.76
N ASP A 27 2.89 -19.32 9.66
CA ASP A 27 4.04 -20.09 9.21
C ASP A 27 5.02 -19.17 8.44
N PRO A 28 6.34 -19.33 8.56
CA PRO A 28 7.32 -18.50 7.87
C PRO A 28 7.26 -18.58 6.33
N ASN A 29 6.60 -19.58 5.78
CA ASN A 29 6.40 -19.72 4.33
C ASN A 29 5.11 -19.07 3.82
N LEU A 30 4.31 -18.47 4.72
CA LEU A 30 3.09 -17.79 4.33
C LEU A 30 3.42 -16.52 3.53
N HIS A 31 2.62 -16.25 2.48
CA HIS A 31 2.80 -15.02 1.71
C HIS A 31 2.41 -13.79 2.56
N ILE A 32 3.08 -12.67 2.32
CA ILE A 32 2.86 -11.45 3.11
C ILE A 32 1.40 -10.96 3.07
N TYR A 33 0.68 -11.19 1.98
CA TYR A 33 -0.74 -10.83 1.87
C TYR A 33 -1.60 -11.60 2.87
N ASP A 34 -1.30 -12.87 3.10
CA ASP A 34 -2.01 -13.69 4.08
C ASP A 34 -1.65 -13.27 5.51
N VAL A 35 -0.40 -12.83 5.73
CA VAL A 35 0.01 -12.25 7.03
C VAL A 35 -0.77 -10.98 7.32
N VAL A 36 -0.92 -10.08 6.33
CA VAL A 36 -1.73 -8.86 6.44
C VAL A 36 -3.18 -9.18 6.73
N ALA A 37 -3.77 -10.14 5.99
CA ALA A 37 -5.15 -10.58 6.20
C ALA A 37 -5.36 -11.16 7.60
N SER A 38 -4.39 -11.95 8.10
CA SER A 38 -4.43 -12.53 9.45
C SER A 38 -4.36 -11.46 10.53
N MET A 39 -3.47 -10.45 10.37
CA MET A 39 -3.37 -9.32 11.30
C MET A 39 -4.65 -8.50 11.34
N ALA A 40 -5.22 -8.21 10.16
CA ALA A 40 -6.43 -7.41 10.04
C ALA A 40 -7.65 -8.13 10.63
N SER A 41 -7.80 -9.44 10.35
CA SER A 41 -8.94 -10.22 10.85
C SER A 41 -8.90 -10.44 12.37
N ALA A 42 -7.71 -10.55 12.94
CA ALA A 42 -7.53 -10.76 14.35
C ALA A 42 -7.37 -9.46 15.15
N GLU A 43 -7.33 -8.31 14.47
CA GLU A 43 -7.14 -6.97 15.05
C GLU A 43 -5.88 -6.87 15.94
N VAL A 44 -4.80 -7.56 15.56
CA VAL A 44 -3.55 -7.61 16.32
C VAL A 44 -2.44 -6.81 15.66
N ASP A 45 -1.52 -6.28 16.47
CA ASP A 45 -0.35 -5.53 16.00
C ASP A 45 0.89 -6.39 15.82
N LEU A 46 0.85 -7.63 16.31
CA LEU A 46 1.97 -8.55 16.29
C LEU A 46 1.46 -9.98 16.08
N LEU A 47 2.18 -10.75 15.24
CA LEU A 47 1.93 -12.18 15.03
C LEU A 47 3.16 -13.00 15.39
N PRO A 48 3.03 -14.05 16.20
CA PRO A 48 4.06 -15.06 16.37
C PRO A 48 4.27 -15.83 15.06
N VAL A 49 5.52 -16.09 14.73
CA VAL A 49 5.91 -16.97 13.62
C VAL A 49 6.29 -18.32 14.19
N VAL A 50 5.54 -19.36 13.82
CA VAL A 50 5.71 -20.72 14.32
C VAL A 50 5.86 -21.67 13.14
N HIS A 51 6.91 -22.50 13.15
CA HIS A 51 7.11 -23.53 12.16
C HIS A 51 7.23 -24.89 12.82
N ARG A 52 6.37 -25.83 12.46
CA ARG A 52 6.30 -27.20 13.03
C ARG A 52 6.28 -27.20 14.57
N GLY A 53 5.49 -26.30 15.16
CA GLY A 53 5.38 -26.19 16.61
C GLY A 53 6.55 -25.46 17.29
N VAL A 54 7.53 -24.96 16.54
CA VAL A 54 8.69 -24.23 17.09
C VAL A 54 8.55 -22.74 16.79
N TYR A 55 8.60 -21.92 17.83
CA TYR A 55 8.63 -20.46 17.71
C TYR A 55 9.90 -20.00 16.99
N LYS A 56 9.76 -19.15 15.98
CA LYS A 56 10.84 -18.62 15.14
C LYS A 56 11.07 -17.13 15.35
N GLY A 57 10.11 -16.43 15.90
CA GLY A 57 10.12 -14.98 16.09
C GLY A 57 8.72 -14.40 15.99
N SER A 58 8.65 -13.10 15.83
CA SER A 58 7.40 -12.39 15.62
C SER A 58 7.52 -11.38 14.48
N ILE A 59 6.40 -11.03 13.91
CA ILE A 59 6.28 -9.99 12.90
C ILE A 59 5.26 -8.95 13.39
N ASP A 60 5.63 -7.69 13.38
CA ASP A 60 4.77 -6.57 13.77
C ASP A 60 4.23 -5.81 12.57
N LYS A 61 3.20 -4.97 12.79
CA LYS A 61 2.60 -4.12 11.76
C LYS A 61 3.60 -3.19 11.10
N ALA A 62 4.57 -2.66 11.84
CA ALA A 62 5.55 -1.72 11.29
C ALA A 62 6.48 -2.42 10.30
N ALA A 63 6.94 -3.63 10.61
CA ALA A 63 7.75 -4.45 9.71
C ALA A 63 6.96 -4.83 8.44
N VAL A 64 5.69 -5.23 8.59
CA VAL A 64 4.81 -5.55 7.46
C VAL A 64 4.60 -4.33 6.57
N LEU A 65 4.28 -3.17 7.15
CA LEU A 65 4.04 -1.93 6.42
C LEU A 65 5.30 -1.46 5.67
N SER A 66 6.46 -1.53 6.32
CA SER A 66 7.76 -1.22 5.71
C SER A 66 8.08 -2.15 4.53
N PHE A 67 7.81 -3.45 4.69
CA PHE A 67 8.00 -4.42 3.61
C PHE A 67 7.08 -4.13 2.42
N LEU A 68 5.77 -3.92 2.67
CA LEU A 68 4.79 -3.64 1.62
C LEU A 68 5.10 -2.34 0.87
N SER A 69 5.44 -1.28 1.58
CA SER A 69 5.82 0.01 0.97
C SER A 69 6.97 -0.15 -0.02
N ARG A 70 7.97 -0.97 0.35
CA ARG A 70 9.14 -1.24 -0.51
C ARG A 70 8.80 -2.11 -1.71
N VAL A 71 8.06 -3.21 -1.50
CA VAL A 71 7.75 -4.19 -2.56
C VAL A 71 6.71 -3.63 -3.54
N ALA A 72 5.73 -2.89 -3.04
CA ALA A 72 4.72 -2.26 -3.87
C ALA A 72 5.19 -0.97 -4.55
N GLY A 73 6.39 -0.49 -4.29
CA GLY A 73 6.93 0.73 -4.89
C GLY A 73 6.18 2.01 -4.49
N TRP A 74 5.43 1.98 -3.37
CA TRP A 74 4.61 3.14 -2.96
C TRP A 74 5.45 4.38 -2.59
N GLY A 75 6.68 4.17 -2.12
CA GLY A 75 7.62 5.24 -1.81
C GLY A 75 8.47 5.71 -3.01
N ALA A 76 8.32 5.12 -4.19
CA ALA A 76 9.07 5.56 -5.37
C ALA A 76 8.50 6.89 -5.90
N GLU A 77 9.36 7.69 -6.52
CA GLU A 77 8.94 8.89 -7.24
C GLU A 77 8.01 8.53 -8.41
N GLY A 78 7.08 9.43 -8.74
CA GLY A 78 6.16 9.28 -9.84
C GLY A 78 4.71 9.53 -9.43
N SER A 79 3.84 9.60 -10.43
CA SER A 79 2.43 9.94 -10.27
C SER A 79 1.57 8.70 -10.06
N THR A 80 0.41 8.88 -9.44
CA THR A 80 -0.60 7.83 -9.27
C THR A 80 -1.86 8.22 -10.04
N ILE A 81 -2.43 7.29 -10.80
CA ILE A 81 -3.68 7.48 -11.54
C ILE A 81 -4.71 6.48 -11.03
N VAL A 82 -5.95 6.93 -10.91
CA VAL A 82 -7.10 6.09 -10.58
C VAL A 82 -8.12 6.15 -11.72
N LEU A 83 -8.39 5.00 -12.31
CA LEU A 83 -9.43 4.83 -13.32
C LEU A 83 -10.63 4.12 -12.73
N GLU A 84 -11.83 4.46 -13.20
CA GLU A 84 -13.06 3.72 -12.97
C GLU A 84 -13.43 3.01 -14.27
N ILE A 85 -13.56 1.69 -14.21
CA ILE A 85 -13.73 0.85 -15.39
C ILE A 85 -14.85 -0.15 -15.12
N PRO A 86 -15.90 -0.23 -15.98
CA PRO A 86 -16.82 -1.34 -15.93
C PRO A 86 -16.06 -2.67 -16.00
N THR A 87 -16.37 -3.60 -15.09
CA THR A 87 -15.66 -4.88 -14.97
C THR A 87 -15.56 -5.63 -16.31
N SER A 88 -16.58 -5.52 -17.17
CA SER A 88 -16.63 -6.14 -18.50
C SER A 88 -15.67 -5.52 -19.52
N LYS A 89 -15.18 -4.30 -19.26
CA LYS A 89 -14.26 -3.55 -20.14
C LYS A 89 -12.82 -3.52 -19.63
N PHE A 90 -12.56 -4.12 -18.47
CA PHE A 90 -11.21 -4.12 -17.90
C PHE A 90 -10.22 -4.88 -18.77
N SER A 91 -9.14 -4.22 -19.15
CA SER A 91 -8.01 -4.78 -19.88
C SER A 91 -6.69 -4.23 -19.36
N LEU A 92 -5.96 -5.02 -18.59
CA LEU A 92 -4.63 -4.65 -18.11
C LEU A 92 -3.65 -4.42 -19.27
N ASN A 93 -3.79 -5.22 -20.35
CA ASN A 93 -2.95 -5.08 -21.53
C ASN A 93 -3.14 -3.72 -22.23
N GLU A 94 -4.38 -3.24 -22.35
CA GLU A 94 -4.68 -1.95 -22.95
C GLU A 94 -4.16 -0.80 -22.09
N ILE A 95 -4.34 -0.89 -20.76
CA ILE A 95 -3.80 0.09 -19.80
C ILE A 95 -2.27 0.16 -19.90
N SER A 96 -1.59 -0.99 -19.90
CA SER A 96 -0.11 -1.02 -20.03
C SER A 96 0.35 -0.44 -21.35
N MET A 97 -0.32 -0.78 -22.46
CA MET A 97 -0.01 -0.28 -23.79
C MET A 97 -0.11 1.25 -23.84
N ILE A 98 -1.20 1.82 -23.30
CA ILE A 98 -1.37 3.28 -23.24
C ILE A 98 -0.23 3.95 -22.49
N VAL A 99 0.18 3.38 -21.34
CA VAL A 99 1.27 3.92 -20.53
C VAL A 99 2.62 3.81 -21.25
N GLU A 100 2.92 2.64 -21.81
CA GLU A 100 4.20 2.34 -22.46
C GLU A 100 4.39 3.13 -23.76
N GLU A 101 3.33 3.31 -24.57
CA GLU A 101 3.36 4.13 -25.78
C GLU A 101 3.65 5.61 -25.49
N ASN A 102 3.38 6.06 -24.27
CA ASN A 102 3.72 7.41 -23.81
C ASN A 102 5.06 7.45 -23.04
N GLY A 103 5.88 6.39 -23.12
CA GLY A 103 7.23 6.35 -22.57
C GLY A 103 7.32 6.17 -21.06
N ALA A 104 6.21 5.85 -20.41
CA ALA A 104 6.16 5.58 -18.97
C ALA A 104 6.08 4.07 -18.66
N GLN A 105 6.23 3.70 -17.38
CA GLN A 105 6.10 2.34 -16.89
C GLN A 105 5.23 2.30 -15.64
N ILE A 106 4.46 1.23 -15.48
CA ILE A 106 3.67 0.97 -14.27
C ILE A 106 4.58 0.37 -13.21
N SER A 107 4.75 1.08 -12.09
CA SER A 107 5.55 0.63 -10.93
C SER A 107 4.73 -0.16 -9.93
N SER A 108 3.43 0.11 -9.84
CA SER A 108 2.49 -0.55 -8.93
C SER A 108 1.11 -0.58 -9.56
N PHE A 109 0.36 -1.63 -9.29
CA PHE A 109 -0.97 -1.82 -9.83
C PHE A 109 -1.87 -2.50 -8.79
N ASN A 110 -3.02 -1.91 -8.52
CA ASN A 110 -4.01 -2.45 -7.59
C ASN A 110 -5.42 -2.28 -8.16
N THR A 111 -6.29 -3.22 -7.85
CA THR A 111 -7.71 -3.13 -8.20
C THR A 111 -8.57 -3.23 -6.95
N SER A 112 -9.65 -2.48 -6.93
CA SER A 112 -10.71 -2.57 -5.93
C SER A 112 -12.06 -2.38 -6.63
N PHE A 113 -13.15 -2.50 -5.88
CA PHE A 113 -14.48 -2.25 -6.42
C PHE A 113 -15.12 -1.10 -5.65
N ASP A 114 -15.83 -0.27 -6.37
CA ASP A 114 -16.66 0.76 -5.77
C ASP A 114 -18.02 0.18 -5.29
N LYS A 115 -18.88 1.05 -4.76
CA LYS A 115 -20.23 0.65 -4.29
C LYS A 115 -21.18 0.27 -5.40
N SER A 116 -20.92 0.67 -6.65
CA SER A 116 -21.74 0.34 -7.83
C SER A 116 -21.32 -0.99 -8.46
N GLY A 117 -20.16 -1.54 -8.09
CA GLY A 117 -19.57 -2.75 -8.64
C GLY A 117 -18.64 -2.48 -9.82
N ASP A 118 -18.35 -1.23 -10.12
CA ASP A 118 -17.32 -0.85 -11.09
C ASP A 118 -15.93 -1.03 -10.48
N MET A 119 -14.97 -1.38 -11.32
CA MET A 119 -13.59 -1.60 -10.89
C MET A 119 -12.84 -0.27 -10.79
N LEU A 120 -12.29 0.01 -9.63
CA LEU A 120 -11.32 1.08 -9.43
C LEU A 120 -9.91 0.51 -9.64
N VAL A 121 -9.23 1.01 -10.64
CA VAL A 121 -7.87 0.61 -10.99
C VAL A 121 -6.92 1.73 -10.59
N THR A 122 -6.11 1.46 -9.57
CA THR A 122 -5.09 2.39 -9.07
C THR A 122 -3.73 1.90 -9.51
N PHE A 123 -2.97 2.73 -10.20
CA PHE A 123 -1.61 2.39 -10.59
C PHE A 123 -0.67 3.59 -10.45
N LYS A 124 0.57 3.27 -10.11
CA LYS A 124 1.65 4.23 -9.96
C LYS A 124 2.57 4.15 -11.18
N LEU A 125 2.95 5.31 -11.67
CA LEU A 125 3.86 5.47 -12.81
C LEU A 125 5.24 5.91 -12.32
N ASN A 126 6.26 5.62 -13.12
CA ASN A 126 7.64 6.06 -12.90
C ASN A 126 7.93 7.47 -13.45
N THR A 127 6.89 8.26 -13.71
CA THR A 127 6.99 9.63 -14.24
C THR A 127 6.07 10.57 -13.49
N ILE A 128 6.44 11.83 -13.43
CA ILE A 128 5.61 12.94 -12.91
C ILE A 128 4.84 13.64 -14.03
N ASP A 129 5.34 13.59 -15.29
CA ASP A 129 4.66 14.17 -16.44
C ASP A 129 3.65 13.16 -16.99
N ILE A 130 2.39 13.34 -16.63
CA ILE A 130 1.29 12.44 -16.99
C ILE A 130 0.24 13.09 -17.91
N ALA A 131 0.42 14.34 -18.30
CA ALA A 131 -0.59 15.08 -19.07
C ALA A 131 -1.01 14.33 -20.35
N VAL A 132 -0.03 13.85 -21.13
CA VAL A 132 -0.27 13.10 -22.38
C VAL A 132 -0.91 11.74 -22.11
N ILE A 133 -0.54 11.11 -21.00
CA ILE A 133 -1.09 9.82 -20.57
C ILE A 133 -2.57 9.98 -20.19
N LEU A 134 -2.93 11.03 -19.46
CA LEU A 134 -4.31 11.34 -19.10
C LEU A 134 -5.17 11.62 -20.33
N GLU A 135 -4.64 12.35 -21.31
CA GLU A 135 -5.33 12.57 -22.58
C GLU A 135 -5.50 11.27 -23.39
N SER A 136 -4.50 10.39 -23.36
CA SER A 136 -4.58 9.09 -23.99
C SER A 136 -5.67 8.24 -23.36
N PHE A 137 -5.75 8.16 -22.03
CA PHE A 137 -6.82 7.45 -21.35
C PHE A 137 -8.20 7.99 -21.71
N LYS A 138 -8.37 9.32 -21.79
CA LYS A 138 -9.64 9.92 -22.23
C LYS A 138 -9.99 9.54 -23.68
N ARG A 139 -9.00 9.52 -24.59
CA ARG A 139 -9.18 9.13 -25.99
C ARG A 139 -9.62 7.67 -26.15
N PHE A 140 -9.16 6.79 -25.25
CA PHE A 140 -9.57 5.39 -25.18
C PHE A 140 -10.84 5.16 -24.34
N ASP A 141 -11.58 6.24 -24.01
CA ASP A 141 -12.86 6.21 -23.26
C ASP A 141 -12.72 5.68 -21.83
N TYR A 142 -11.54 5.81 -21.23
CA TYR A 142 -11.35 5.53 -19.82
C TYR A 142 -11.77 6.71 -18.94
N LYS A 143 -12.53 6.45 -17.90
CA LYS A 143 -12.90 7.45 -16.89
C LYS A 143 -11.79 7.60 -15.87
N VAL A 144 -11.06 8.71 -15.95
CA VAL A 144 -10.09 9.09 -14.91
C VAL A 144 -10.86 9.70 -13.73
N VAL A 145 -10.80 9.04 -12.57
CA VAL A 145 -11.46 9.49 -11.33
C VAL A 145 -10.63 10.58 -10.66
N THR A 146 -9.35 10.31 -10.50
CA THR A 146 -8.39 11.24 -9.89
C THR A 146 -6.96 10.85 -10.27
N PHE A 147 -6.04 11.78 -10.06
CA PHE A 147 -4.61 11.53 -10.15
C PHE A 147 -3.88 12.32 -9.06
N PHE A 148 -2.69 11.85 -8.71
CA PHE A 148 -1.81 12.46 -7.73
C PHE A 148 -0.44 12.56 -8.37
N ASP A 149 -0.01 13.77 -8.64
CA ASP A 149 1.37 14.03 -9.04
C ASP A 149 2.28 13.89 -7.82
N ALA A 150 3.53 13.48 -8.04
CA ALA A 150 4.52 13.61 -6.99
C ALA A 150 4.56 15.09 -6.59
N PRO A 151 4.68 15.42 -5.29
CA PRO A 151 4.81 16.81 -4.87
C PRO A 151 5.96 17.42 -5.67
N GLU A 152 5.64 18.46 -6.41
CA GLU A 152 6.60 19.12 -7.28
C GLU A 152 7.79 19.56 -6.41
N VAL A 153 8.98 19.18 -6.85
CA VAL A 153 10.25 19.73 -6.36
C VAL A 153 10.29 21.27 -6.55
N GLU A 154 9.30 21.85 -7.23
CA GLU A 154 9.08 23.29 -7.34
C GLU A 154 8.97 24.00 -6.00
N ASP A 155 8.33 23.41 -5.00
CA ASP A 155 8.26 24.02 -3.69
C ASP A 155 9.63 24.06 -2.98
N GLU A 156 10.47 23.05 -3.18
CA GLU A 156 11.85 23.09 -2.66
C GLU A 156 12.74 24.06 -3.44
N LEU A 157 12.62 24.10 -4.77
CA LEU A 157 13.36 25.03 -5.61
C LEU A 157 12.89 26.47 -5.38
N ARG A 158 11.57 26.68 -5.24
CA ARG A 158 11.00 28.00 -4.92
C ARG A 158 11.41 28.47 -3.54
N ASN A 159 11.36 27.60 -2.53
CA ASN A 159 11.85 27.90 -1.19
C ASN A 159 13.36 28.18 -1.16
N LYS A 160 14.17 27.43 -1.91
CA LYS A 160 15.62 27.69 -2.05
C LYS A 160 15.88 28.98 -2.81
N PHE A 161 15.10 29.29 -3.84
CA PHE A 161 15.20 30.54 -4.60
C PHE A 161 14.80 31.74 -3.74
N ASP A 162 13.70 31.66 -3.00
CA ASP A 162 13.26 32.71 -2.09
C ASP A 162 14.23 32.92 -0.93
N GLN A 163 14.85 31.84 -0.47
CA GLN A 163 15.91 31.92 0.54
C GLN A 163 17.19 32.58 -0.01
N PHE A 164 17.54 32.27 -1.26
CA PHE A 164 18.67 32.88 -1.95
C PHE A 164 18.43 34.39 -2.22
N MET A 165 17.23 34.76 -2.66
CA MET A 165 16.87 36.16 -2.89
C MET A 165 16.90 37.01 -1.61
N ARG A 166 16.53 36.44 -0.45
CA ARG A 166 16.66 37.12 0.85
C ARG A 166 18.12 37.33 1.32
N TYR A 167 19.07 36.59 0.74
CA TYR A 167 20.49 36.78 1.04
C TYR A 167 21.15 37.87 0.20
N LEU A 168 20.47 38.32 -0.87
CA LEU A 168 20.97 39.34 -1.79
C LEU A 168 20.42 40.75 -1.51
N ASP A 169 19.42 40.85 -0.59
CA ASP A 169 18.91 42.12 -0.02
C ASP A 169 19.57 42.42 1.33
#